data_d063f8a25be1064930fd0857d44c28ba
#
_entry.id   d063f8a25be1064930fd0857d44c28ba
#
_cell.length_a   1.000
_cell.length_b   1.000
_cell.length_c   1.000
_cell.angle_alpha   90.00
_cell.angle_beta   90.00
_cell.angle_gamma   90.00
#
_symmetry.space_group_name_H-M   'P 1'
#
loop_
_entity.id
_entity.type
_entity.pdbx_description
1 polymer ?
#
loop_
_entity_poly.entity_id
_entity_poly.type
_entity_poly.pdbx_seq_one_letter_code
_entity_poly.pdbx_strand_id
1 'polypeptide(L)'
;MFKAIWAARWYVLLGLFTFLLILIATTPLHFVWRFAEPAVGRLPVKIEQLGGTLWNGQLRLQVPTLRSAGVIEGQWQLSPLSLFSASPQVHLSLSGDGIRFDGDARLSADQTLTLTNTSAYLDADVLEPLLKRNRTGIKGNFELNAVSGWFNLADRGFGDVAGQLLYSGGDVSFLVDRKTVNATMPMVAGSIEMVGDKAQVNIATMEGTQLIQAYAQQDGWGGVSIRRRFLDVLGQQWPAKADEDTVIFEVSHKIL
;
A
#
# COMPACT_ATOMS: atom_id res chain seq x y z
N MET A 1 16.22 -13.61 -60.64
CA MET A 1 17.04 -13.69 -59.42
C MET A 1 16.77 -12.56 -58.45
N PHE A 2 16.71 -11.29 -58.82
CA PHE A 2 16.48 -10.17 -57.87
C PHE A 2 15.18 -10.24 -57.05
N LYS A 3 14.06 -10.74 -57.59
CA LYS A 3 12.79 -10.88 -56.85
C LYS A 3 12.88 -11.92 -55.74
N ALA A 4 13.63 -13.00 -55.88
CA ALA A 4 13.82 -14.03 -54.86
C ALA A 4 14.66 -13.51 -53.66
N ILE A 5 15.68 -12.70 -53.94
CA ILE A 5 16.53 -12.06 -52.91
C ILE A 5 15.71 -11.04 -52.14
N TRP A 6 14.80 -10.33 -52.78
CA TRP A 6 13.92 -9.37 -52.11
C TRP A 6 12.89 -10.04 -51.22
N ALA A 7 12.33 -11.18 -51.64
CA ALA A 7 11.45 -12.00 -50.80
C ALA A 7 12.20 -12.60 -49.56
N ALA A 8 13.43 -13.07 -49.75
CA ALA A 8 14.25 -13.62 -48.69
C ALA A 8 14.48 -12.61 -47.53
N ARG A 9 14.58 -11.30 -47.83
CA ARG A 9 14.72 -10.25 -46.80
C ARG A 9 13.56 -10.23 -45.82
N TRP A 10 12.32 -10.41 -46.32
CA TRP A 10 11.14 -10.43 -45.44
C TRP A 10 11.11 -11.63 -44.50
N TYR A 11 11.57 -12.80 -44.97
CA TYR A 11 11.69 -13.98 -44.12
C TYR A 11 12.77 -13.80 -43.04
N VAL A 12 13.89 -13.16 -43.40
CA VAL A 12 14.96 -12.86 -42.41
C VAL A 12 14.46 -11.84 -41.37
N LEU A 13 13.78 -10.78 -41.82
CA LEU A 13 13.19 -9.79 -40.93
C LEU A 13 12.11 -10.41 -40.01
N LEU A 14 11.24 -11.27 -40.55
CA LEU A 14 10.24 -11.98 -39.80
C LEU A 14 10.90 -12.92 -38.77
N GLY A 15 11.92 -13.66 -39.17
CA GLY A 15 12.67 -14.54 -38.28
C GLY A 15 13.37 -13.78 -37.16
N LEU A 16 14.02 -12.65 -37.48
CA LEU A 16 14.63 -11.78 -36.48
C LEU A 16 13.61 -11.20 -35.51
N PHE A 17 12.48 -10.71 -36.05
CA PHE A 17 11.39 -10.18 -35.26
C PHE A 17 10.79 -11.23 -34.30
N THR A 18 10.51 -12.44 -34.83
CA THR A 18 10.03 -13.56 -34.02
C THR A 18 11.04 -13.97 -32.96
N PHE A 19 12.32 -14.01 -33.30
CA PHE A 19 13.40 -14.31 -32.35
C PHE A 19 13.44 -13.27 -31.24
N LEU A 20 13.37 -11.97 -31.55
CA LEU A 20 13.35 -10.90 -30.56
C LEU A 20 12.11 -10.98 -29.68
N LEU A 21 10.94 -11.28 -30.24
CA LEU A 21 9.71 -11.47 -29.46
C LEU A 21 9.84 -12.63 -28.45
N ILE A 22 10.37 -13.78 -28.92
CA ILE A 22 10.59 -14.93 -28.02
C ILE A 22 11.61 -14.57 -26.95
N LEU A 23 12.69 -13.90 -27.29
CA LEU A 23 13.72 -13.48 -26.35
C LEU A 23 13.14 -12.56 -25.28
N ILE A 24 12.32 -11.57 -25.66
CA ILE A 24 11.64 -10.68 -24.70
C ILE A 24 10.64 -11.48 -23.86
N ALA A 25 9.83 -12.35 -24.49
CA ALA A 25 8.81 -13.15 -23.80
C ALA A 25 9.41 -14.13 -22.77
N THR A 26 10.63 -14.60 -23.01
CA THR A 26 11.30 -15.58 -22.14
C THR A 26 12.38 -14.98 -21.27
N THR A 27 12.52 -13.63 -21.24
CA THR A 27 13.58 -12.97 -20.46
C THR A 27 13.50 -13.39 -18.99
N PRO A 28 14.53 -14.09 -18.47
CA PRO A 28 14.54 -14.53 -17.08
C PRO A 28 14.66 -13.33 -16.15
N LEU A 29 13.94 -13.38 -15.06
CA LEU A 29 13.90 -12.28 -14.10
C LEU A 29 15.25 -11.91 -13.52
N HIS A 30 16.12 -12.91 -13.25
CA HIS A 30 17.44 -12.66 -12.67
C HIS A 30 18.34 -11.77 -13.55
N PHE A 31 18.12 -11.76 -14.87
CA PHE A 31 18.85 -10.88 -15.78
C PHE A 31 18.41 -9.42 -15.59
N VAL A 32 17.09 -9.18 -15.46
CA VAL A 32 16.52 -7.85 -15.26
C VAL A 32 16.80 -7.35 -13.82
N TRP A 33 16.86 -8.27 -12.87
CA TRP A 33 17.09 -7.97 -11.47
C TRP A 33 18.39 -7.17 -11.21
N ARG A 34 19.43 -7.41 -11.97
CA ARG A 34 20.69 -6.67 -11.87
C ARG A 34 20.52 -5.16 -12.01
N PHE A 35 19.49 -4.71 -12.73
CA PHE A 35 19.16 -3.29 -12.91
C PHE A 35 18.25 -2.75 -11.80
N ALA A 36 17.43 -3.62 -11.19
CA ALA A 36 16.53 -3.26 -10.10
C ALA A 36 17.20 -3.30 -8.72
N GLU A 37 18.22 -4.14 -8.56
CA GLU A 37 18.95 -4.37 -7.30
C GLU A 37 19.42 -3.07 -6.61
N PRO A 38 20.00 -2.06 -7.31
CA PRO A 38 20.43 -0.83 -6.66
C PRO A 38 19.30 0.00 -6.06
N ALA A 39 18.08 -0.12 -6.61
CA ALA A 39 16.91 0.56 -6.10
C ALA A 39 16.29 -0.18 -4.91
N VAL A 40 16.19 -1.51 -5.01
CA VAL A 40 15.61 -2.38 -3.98
C VAL A 40 16.55 -2.55 -2.79
N GLY A 41 17.88 -2.57 -3.01
CA GLY A 41 18.88 -2.71 -1.94
C GLY A 41 18.89 -1.55 -0.92
N ARG A 42 18.18 -0.43 -1.21
CA ARG A 42 17.95 0.66 -0.26
C ARG A 42 16.78 0.39 0.68
N LEU A 43 15.93 -0.57 0.36
CA LEU A 43 14.79 -0.93 1.19
C LEU A 43 15.23 -1.87 2.31
N PRO A 44 14.65 -1.77 3.51
CA PRO A 44 14.96 -2.64 4.64
C PRO A 44 14.30 -4.03 4.47
N VAL A 45 14.54 -4.68 3.33
CA VAL A 45 14.00 -6.00 2.99
C VAL A 45 15.11 -6.95 2.61
N LYS A 46 15.00 -8.22 2.99
CA LYS A 46 15.91 -9.27 2.59
C LYS A 46 15.21 -10.19 1.62
N ILE A 47 15.66 -10.22 0.37
CA ILE A 47 15.13 -11.13 -0.65
C ILE A 47 15.84 -12.47 -0.50
N GLU A 48 15.07 -13.53 -0.35
CA GLU A 48 15.57 -14.91 -0.20
C GLU A 48 15.56 -15.66 -1.52
N GLN A 49 14.49 -15.49 -2.28
CA GLN A 49 14.32 -16.16 -3.58
C GLN A 49 13.66 -15.22 -4.58
N LEU A 50 14.09 -15.36 -5.82
CA LEU A 50 13.55 -14.65 -6.96
C LEU A 50 13.43 -15.63 -8.11
N GLY A 51 12.25 -15.72 -8.72
CA GLY A 51 11.99 -16.67 -9.79
C GLY A 51 10.98 -16.18 -10.82
N GLY A 52 10.87 -16.93 -11.92
CA GLY A 52 9.96 -16.63 -13.01
C GLY A 52 10.55 -15.70 -14.07
N THR A 53 9.68 -15.01 -14.76
CA THR A 53 10.01 -14.07 -15.85
C THR A 53 9.65 -12.64 -15.47
N LEU A 54 10.02 -11.68 -16.32
CA LEU A 54 9.58 -10.29 -16.15
C LEU A 54 8.04 -10.17 -16.11
N TRP A 55 7.35 -11.03 -16.88
CA TRP A 55 5.89 -10.98 -17.05
C TRP A 55 5.12 -11.63 -15.92
N ASN A 56 5.65 -12.77 -15.43
CA ASN A 56 5.10 -13.51 -14.31
C ASN A 56 6.25 -13.88 -13.40
N GLY A 57 6.41 -13.14 -12.34
CA GLY A 57 7.47 -13.34 -11.37
C GLY A 57 6.94 -13.68 -10.00
N GLN A 58 7.83 -14.28 -9.22
CA GLN A 58 7.61 -14.57 -7.82
C GLN A 58 8.85 -14.25 -7.02
N LEU A 59 8.65 -13.79 -5.79
CA LEU A 59 9.73 -13.52 -4.87
C LEU A 59 9.36 -13.99 -3.46
N ARG A 60 10.39 -14.32 -2.69
CA ARG A 60 10.28 -14.53 -1.24
C ARG A 60 11.16 -13.53 -0.55
N LEU A 61 10.58 -12.80 0.37
CA LEU A 61 11.29 -11.78 1.12
C LEU A 61 11.01 -11.88 2.62
N GLN A 62 11.94 -11.37 3.39
CA GLN A 62 11.76 -11.14 4.83
C GLN A 62 11.95 -9.65 5.10
N VAL A 63 11.10 -9.13 5.97
CA VAL A 63 11.21 -7.77 6.49
C VAL A 63 11.75 -7.84 7.92
N PRO A 64 13.02 -7.50 8.17
CA PRO A 64 13.65 -7.67 9.50
C PRO A 64 12.93 -6.95 10.64
N THR A 65 12.22 -5.86 10.32
CA THR A 65 11.42 -5.09 11.28
C THR A 65 10.05 -5.73 11.57
N LEU A 66 9.57 -6.63 10.70
CA LEU A 66 8.28 -7.32 10.79
C LEU A 66 8.50 -8.84 10.88
N ARG A 67 9.32 -9.28 11.82
CA ARG A 67 9.68 -10.70 11.95
C ARG A 67 8.48 -11.61 12.16
N SER A 68 7.42 -11.10 12.75
CA SER A 68 6.16 -11.83 12.99
C SER A 68 5.42 -12.17 11.70
N ALA A 69 5.69 -11.45 10.59
CA ALA A 69 5.12 -11.75 9.29
C ALA A 69 5.76 -12.95 8.58
N GLY A 70 6.84 -13.50 9.16
CA GLY A 70 7.55 -14.63 8.58
C GLY A 70 8.15 -14.32 7.22
N VAL A 71 8.08 -15.30 6.31
CA VAL A 71 8.45 -15.15 4.91
C VAL A 71 7.24 -14.64 4.15
N ILE A 72 7.40 -13.49 3.49
CA ILE A 72 6.38 -12.91 2.63
C ILE A 72 6.61 -13.40 1.20
N GLU A 73 5.61 -14.03 0.63
CA GLU A 73 5.60 -14.45 -0.77
C GLU A 73 4.94 -13.38 -1.61
N GLY A 74 5.64 -12.92 -2.62
CA GLY A 74 5.13 -11.94 -3.58
C GLY A 74 5.03 -12.55 -4.97
N GLN A 75 3.98 -12.20 -5.69
CA GLN A 75 3.77 -12.58 -7.08
C GLN A 75 3.37 -11.34 -7.86
N TRP A 76 3.82 -11.23 -9.10
CA TRP A 76 3.37 -10.18 -9.99
C TRP A 76 3.09 -10.73 -11.38
N GLN A 77 2.16 -10.07 -12.04
CA GLN A 77 1.81 -10.31 -13.43
C GLN A 77 1.86 -8.98 -14.17
N LEU A 78 2.83 -8.81 -15.05
CA LEU A 78 2.96 -7.64 -15.90
C LEU A 78 2.27 -7.93 -17.23
N SER A 79 1.36 -7.06 -17.65
CA SER A 79 0.67 -7.19 -18.92
C SER A 79 1.60 -6.79 -20.08
N PRO A 80 1.97 -7.71 -20.99
CA PRO A 80 2.83 -7.35 -22.12
C PRO A 80 2.24 -6.30 -23.05
N LEU A 81 0.90 -6.32 -23.22
CA LEU A 81 0.20 -5.37 -24.10
C LEU A 81 0.22 -3.95 -23.53
N SER A 82 0.30 -3.79 -22.21
CA SER A 82 0.34 -2.47 -21.57
C SER A 82 1.63 -1.70 -21.86
N LEU A 83 2.71 -2.38 -22.24
CA LEU A 83 3.96 -1.73 -22.66
C LEU A 83 3.82 -1.01 -23.98
N PHE A 84 3.00 -1.52 -24.91
CA PHE A 84 2.76 -0.86 -26.19
C PHE A 84 1.98 0.45 -26.05
N SER A 85 1.22 0.61 -24.96
CA SER A 85 0.51 1.85 -24.64
C SER A 85 1.35 2.83 -23.81
N ALA A 86 2.63 2.55 -23.57
CA ALA A 86 3.51 3.32 -22.68
C ALA A 86 2.94 3.50 -21.24
N SER A 87 2.11 2.55 -20.84
CA SER A 87 1.44 2.54 -19.53
C SER A 87 1.50 1.13 -18.94
N PRO A 88 2.70 0.64 -18.52
CA PRO A 88 2.84 -0.69 -17.95
C PRO A 88 1.87 -0.89 -16.78
N GLN A 89 1.15 -2.00 -16.83
CA GLN A 89 0.21 -2.40 -15.79
C GLN A 89 0.67 -3.71 -15.18
N VAL A 90 0.74 -3.73 -13.87
CA VAL A 90 1.13 -4.88 -13.07
C VAL A 90 0.05 -5.21 -12.04
N HIS A 91 -0.32 -6.46 -11.97
CA HIS A 91 -1.06 -7.03 -10.85
C HIS A 91 -0.05 -7.55 -9.82
N LEU A 92 -0.20 -7.17 -8.57
CA LEU A 92 0.69 -7.52 -7.48
C LEU A 92 -0.08 -8.19 -6.36
N SER A 93 0.35 -9.37 -5.94
CA SER A 93 -0.17 -10.04 -4.74
C SER A 93 0.97 -10.36 -3.77
N LEU A 94 0.75 -10.10 -2.49
CA LEU A 94 1.66 -10.43 -1.41
C LEU A 94 0.90 -11.24 -0.36
N SER A 95 1.54 -12.28 0.19
CA SER A 95 0.99 -13.08 1.28
C SER A 95 2.07 -13.48 2.27
N GLY A 96 1.77 -13.37 3.55
CA GLY A 96 2.64 -13.74 4.67
C GLY A 96 1.79 -14.03 5.91
N ASP A 97 2.44 -14.37 7.01
CA ASP A 97 1.75 -14.58 8.27
C ASP A 97 1.15 -13.26 8.76
N GLY A 98 -0.19 -13.18 8.72
CA GLY A 98 -0.92 -11.98 9.11
C GLY A 98 -0.82 -10.79 8.14
N ILE A 99 -0.29 -10.97 6.93
CA ILE A 99 -0.25 -9.93 5.88
C ILE A 99 -0.79 -10.49 4.58
N ARG A 100 -1.67 -9.73 3.94
CA ARG A 100 -2.10 -9.96 2.55
C ARG A 100 -2.25 -8.63 1.85
N PHE A 101 -1.87 -8.61 0.60
CA PHE A 101 -2.05 -7.46 -0.29
C PHE A 101 -2.37 -7.97 -1.69
N ASP A 102 -3.31 -7.35 -2.34
CA ASP A 102 -3.68 -7.64 -3.72
C ASP A 102 -4.11 -6.34 -4.40
N GLY A 103 -3.64 -6.09 -5.61
CA GLY A 103 -4.00 -4.86 -6.31
C GLY A 103 -3.33 -4.71 -7.66
N ASP A 104 -3.89 -3.79 -8.43
CA ASP A 104 -3.40 -3.41 -9.74
C ASP A 104 -2.70 -2.05 -9.67
N ALA A 105 -1.52 -1.98 -10.24
CA ALA A 105 -0.75 -0.74 -10.38
C ALA A 105 -0.46 -0.46 -11.85
N ARG A 106 -0.59 0.80 -12.25
CA ARG A 106 -0.26 1.28 -13.59
C ARG A 106 0.67 2.47 -13.47
N LEU A 107 1.77 2.45 -14.22
CA LEU A 107 2.69 3.58 -14.31
C LEU A 107 2.53 4.24 -15.68
N SER A 108 2.18 5.50 -15.71
CA SER A 108 2.07 6.29 -16.94
C SER A 108 3.41 6.96 -17.30
N ALA A 109 3.54 7.41 -18.55
CA ALA A 109 4.77 8.03 -19.06
C ALA A 109 5.13 9.35 -18.35
N ASP A 110 4.14 10.04 -17.80
CA ASP A 110 4.28 11.24 -16.97
C ASP A 110 4.67 10.95 -15.52
N GLN A 111 5.09 9.72 -15.23
CA GLN A 111 5.47 9.22 -13.90
C GLN A 111 4.31 9.19 -12.89
N THR A 112 3.08 9.11 -13.38
CA THR A 112 1.91 8.92 -12.51
C THR A 112 1.67 7.44 -12.27
N LEU A 113 1.73 7.04 -11.00
CA LEU A 113 1.38 5.71 -10.50
C LEU A 113 -0.10 5.71 -10.12
N THR A 114 -0.90 4.90 -10.78
CA THR A 114 -2.32 4.71 -10.48
C THR A 114 -2.52 3.35 -9.84
N LEU A 115 -3.17 3.31 -8.68
CA LEU A 115 -3.59 2.10 -8.00
C LEU A 115 -5.10 1.89 -8.23
N THR A 116 -5.50 0.65 -8.50
CA THR A 116 -6.90 0.28 -8.68
C THR A 116 -7.18 -1.06 -8.02
N ASN A 117 -8.43 -1.23 -7.53
CA ASN A 117 -8.89 -2.49 -6.94
C ASN A 117 -7.96 -3.05 -5.86
N THR A 118 -7.32 -2.17 -5.09
CA THR A 118 -6.35 -2.60 -4.10
C THR A 118 -7.06 -3.00 -2.81
N SER A 119 -6.70 -4.17 -2.30
CA SER A 119 -7.11 -4.68 -0.99
C SER A 119 -5.88 -5.06 -0.17
N ALA A 120 -5.96 -4.86 1.14
CA ALA A 120 -4.91 -5.26 2.05
C ALA A 120 -5.51 -5.77 3.36
N TYR A 121 -4.84 -6.72 3.97
CA TYR A 121 -5.15 -7.26 5.28
C TYR A 121 -3.88 -7.25 6.11
N LEU A 122 -3.99 -6.81 7.35
CA LEU A 122 -2.89 -6.75 8.31
C LEU A 122 -3.38 -7.17 9.70
N ASP A 123 -2.83 -8.24 10.22
CA ASP A 123 -2.97 -8.59 11.63
C ASP A 123 -2.09 -7.66 12.48
N ALA A 124 -2.68 -7.05 13.50
CA ALA A 124 -1.96 -6.13 14.39
C ALA A 124 -0.79 -6.80 15.11
N ASP A 125 -0.81 -8.11 15.31
CA ASP A 125 0.28 -8.86 15.93
C ASP A 125 1.57 -8.79 15.12
N VAL A 126 1.48 -8.58 13.81
CA VAL A 126 2.64 -8.34 12.96
C VAL A 126 3.37 -7.05 13.32
N LEU A 127 2.63 -6.05 13.79
CA LEU A 127 3.18 -4.75 14.19
C LEU A 127 3.72 -4.76 15.64
N GLU A 128 3.50 -5.83 16.41
CA GLU A 128 3.87 -5.91 17.82
C GLU A 128 5.33 -5.49 18.09
N PRO A 129 6.35 -5.91 17.31
CA PRO A 129 7.73 -5.51 17.54
C PRO A 129 7.97 -3.99 17.44
N LEU A 130 7.21 -3.32 16.56
CA LEU A 130 7.28 -1.87 16.37
C LEU A 130 6.52 -1.13 17.48
N LEU A 131 5.36 -1.63 17.86
CA LEU A 131 4.48 -1.05 18.88
C LEU A 131 5.08 -1.16 20.28
N LYS A 132 5.67 -2.29 20.65
CA LYS A 132 6.38 -2.48 21.92
C LYS A 132 7.50 -1.47 22.13
N ARG A 133 8.18 -1.08 21.07
CA ARG A 133 9.24 -0.07 21.13
C ARG A 133 8.72 1.29 21.60
N ASN A 134 7.46 1.60 21.28
CA ASN A 134 6.77 2.83 21.70
C ASN A 134 5.89 2.63 22.93
N ARG A 135 5.95 1.47 23.58
CA ARG A 135 5.09 1.10 24.72
C ARG A 135 3.61 1.21 24.40
N THR A 136 3.27 0.88 23.17
CA THR A 136 1.90 0.78 22.68
C THR A 136 1.61 -0.66 22.30
N GLY A 137 0.36 -1.07 22.41
CA GLY A 137 -0.14 -2.35 21.92
C GLY A 137 -1.47 -2.15 21.23
N ILE A 138 -1.69 -2.93 20.20
CA ILE A 138 -2.97 -3.01 19.51
C ILE A 138 -3.18 -4.47 19.10
N LYS A 139 -4.39 -4.98 19.31
CA LYS A 139 -4.83 -6.31 18.88
C LYS A 139 -5.93 -6.15 17.84
N GLY A 140 -6.20 -7.21 17.08
CA GLY A 140 -7.21 -7.20 16.03
C GLY A 140 -6.60 -7.08 14.63
N ASN A 141 -7.45 -6.86 13.64
CA ASN A 141 -7.08 -6.88 12.24
C ASN A 141 -7.48 -5.58 11.55
N PHE A 142 -6.67 -5.16 10.61
CA PHE A 142 -6.97 -4.06 9.69
C PHE A 142 -7.24 -4.62 8.30
N GLU A 143 -8.30 -4.16 7.68
CA GLU A 143 -8.65 -4.48 6.31
C GLU A 143 -8.82 -3.18 5.51
N LEU A 144 -8.17 -3.12 4.37
CA LEU A 144 -8.36 -2.07 3.37
C LEU A 144 -9.03 -2.70 2.16
N ASN A 145 -10.10 -2.10 1.67
CA ASN A 145 -10.88 -2.62 0.55
C ASN A 145 -11.15 -1.53 -0.48
N ALA A 146 -11.12 -1.94 -1.75
CA ALA A 146 -11.41 -1.09 -2.89
C ALA A 146 -10.59 0.23 -2.90
N VAL A 147 -9.34 0.17 -2.44
CA VAL A 147 -8.48 1.35 -2.44
C VAL A 147 -8.07 1.65 -3.87
N SER A 148 -8.25 2.90 -4.26
CA SER A 148 -7.84 3.46 -5.54
C SER A 148 -7.26 4.86 -5.36
N GLY A 149 -6.53 5.32 -6.36
CA GLY A 149 -5.94 6.66 -6.37
C GLY A 149 -4.75 6.75 -7.29
N TRP A 150 -4.26 7.95 -7.51
CA TRP A 150 -3.03 8.16 -8.25
C TRP A 150 -2.03 9.00 -7.45
N PHE A 151 -0.75 8.77 -7.71
CA PHE A 151 0.37 9.51 -7.14
C PHE A 151 1.40 9.80 -8.24
N ASN A 152 1.76 11.07 -8.42
CA ASN A 152 2.81 11.48 -9.35
C ASN A 152 4.17 11.49 -8.63
N LEU A 153 5.12 10.74 -9.20
CA LEU A 153 6.46 10.56 -8.61
C LEU A 153 7.37 11.80 -8.79
N ALA A 154 7.06 12.68 -9.75
CA ALA A 154 7.88 13.85 -10.07
C ALA A 154 7.54 15.04 -9.16
N ASP A 155 6.26 15.40 -9.06
CA ASP A 155 5.78 16.56 -8.30
C ASP A 155 5.18 16.19 -6.94
N ARG A 156 5.06 14.89 -6.65
CA ARG A 156 4.44 14.32 -5.43
C ARG A 156 2.95 14.65 -5.28
N GLY A 157 2.30 15.04 -6.37
CA GLY A 157 0.86 15.22 -6.43
C GLY A 157 0.13 13.89 -6.25
N PHE A 158 -1.08 13.92 -5.71
CA PHE A 158 -1.95 12.75 -5.60
C PHE A 158 -3.41 13.16 -5.78
N GLY A 159 -4.28 12.20 -6.10
CA GLY A 159 -5.70 12.47 -6.25
C GLY A 159 -6.52 11.22 -6.49
N ASP A 160 -7.83 11.42 -6.62
CA ASP A 160 -8.84 10.37 -6.82
C ASP A 160 -8.73 9.24 -5.78
N VAL A 161 -8.26 9.60 -4.58
CA VAL A 161 -8.07 8.62 -3.50
C VAL A 161 -9.43 8.24 -2.96
N ALA A 162 -9.74 6.95 -3.00
CA ALA A 162 -10.96 6.37 -2.46
C ALA A 162 -10.66 5.00 -1.85
N GLY A 163 -11.48 4.56 -0.90
CA GLY A 163 -11.35 3.25 -0.30
C GLY A 163 -12.12 3.11 1.00
N GLN A 164 -12.04 1.93 1.56
CA GLN A 164 -12.65 1.60 2.84
C GLN A 164 -11.62 0.96 3.76
N LEU A 165 -11.68 1.32 5.03
CA LEU A 165 -10.90 0.75 6.11
C LEU A 165 -11.84 0.07 7.09
N LEU A 166 -11.49 -1.11 7.56
CA LEU A 166 -12.15 -1.78 8.66
C LEU A 166 -11.10 -2.18 9.69
N TYR A 167 -11.37 -1.90 10.94
CA TYR A 167 -10.62 -2.44 12.08
C TYR A 167 -11.55 -3.34 12.87
N SER A 168 -11.15 -4.57 13.11
CA SER A 168 -12.00 -5.59 13.78
C SER A 168 -12.29 -5.31 15.25
N GLY A 169 -11.61 -4.33 15.83
CA GLY A 169 -11.59 -4.14 17.26
C GLY A 169 -10.58 -5.03 17.97
N GLY A 170 -10.37 -4.78 19.25
CA GLY A 170 -9.45 -5.55 20.11
C GLY A 170 -8.87 -4.71 21.23
N ASP A 171 -8.03 -5.34 22.03
CA ASP A 171 -7.37 -4.66 23.15
C ASP A 171 -6.29 -3.70 22.65
N VAL A 172 -6.32 -2.49 23.17
CA VAL A 172 -5.35 -1.44 22.88
C VAL A 172 -4.69 -0.99 24.19
N SER A 173 -3.41 -0.73 24.12
CA SER A 173 -2.65 -0.18 25.24
C SER A 173 -1.81 0.99 24.76
N PHE A 174 -1.82 2.08 25.49
CA PHE A 174 -1.08 3.30 25.17
C PHE A 174 -0.66 4.04 26.44
N LEU A 175 0.32 4.91 26.29
CA LEU A 175 0.89 5.64 27.40
C LEU A 175 0.26 7.03 27.52
N VAL A 176 -0.33 7.32 28.68
CA VAL A 176 -0.84 8.65 29.05
C VAL A 176 -0.17 9.05 30.36
N ASP A 177 0.48 10.20 30.39
CA ASP A 177 1.16 10.72 31.60
C ASP A 177 2.04 9.67 32.31
N ARG A 178 2.79 8.88 31.52
CA ARG A 178 3.67 7.78 31.99
C ARG A 178 2.94 6.59 32.58
N LYS A 179 1.61 6.55 32.53
CA LYS A 179 0.80 5.39 32.95
C LYS A 179 0.31 4.66 31.71
N THR A 180 0.40 3.33 31.74
CA THR A 180 -0.19 2.52 30.68
C THR A 180 -1.71 2.45 30.90
N VAL A 181 -2.45 2.87 29.91
CA VAL A 181 -3.91 2.75 29.84
C VAL A 181 -4.21 1.56 28.92
N ASN A 182 -5.05 0.66 29.41
CA ASN A 182 -5.59 -0.46 28.65
C ASN A 182 -7.06 -0.18 28.39
N ALA A 183 -7.49 -0.40 27.16
CA ALA A 183 -8.88 -0.25 26.75
C ALA A 183 -9.20 -1.31 25.68
N THR A 184 -10.48 -1.61 25.51
CA THR A 184 -10.93 -2.44 24.38
C THR A 184 -11.59 -1.55 23.37
N MET A 185 -11.00 -1.51 22.18
CA MET A 185 -11.53 -0.76 21.03
C MET A 185 -12.60 -1.61 20.33
N PRO A 186 -13.81 -1.10 20.08
CA PRO A 186 -14.79 -1.81 19.29
C PRO A 186 -14.37 -1.84 17.82
N MET A 187 -15.13 -2.60 17.02
CA MET A 187 -15.02 -2.55 15.56
C MET A 187 -15.35 -1.14 15.05
N VAL A 188 -14.49 -0.62 14.17
CA VAL A 188 -14.70 0.69 13.54
C VAL A 188 -14.49 0.59 12.04
N ALA A 189 -15.24 1.41 11.31
CA ALA A 189 -15.11 1.54 9.86
C ALA A 189 -14.53 2.91 9.50
N GLY A 190 -13.78 2.95 8.42
CA GLY A 190 -13.24 4.19 7.86
C GLY A 190 -13.59 4.33 6.39
N SER A 191 -13.91 5.54 5.96
CA SER A 191 -13.98 5.93 4.55
C SER A 191 -12.74 6.72 4.18
N ILE A 192 -12.21 6.45 2.99
CA ILE A 192 -11.12 7.19 2.38
C ILE A 192 -11.69 7.88 1.16
N GLU A 193 -11.58 9.20 1.07
CA GLU A 193 -12.17 9.98 -0.01
C GLU A 193 -11.40 11.28 -0.26
N MET A 194 -11.52 11.81 -1.48
CA MET A 194 -11.04 13.15 -1.80
C MET A 194 -12.12 14.19 -1.50
N VAL A 195 -11.76 15.21 -0.71
CA VAL A 195 -12.59 16.38 -0.43
C VAL A 195 -11.83 17.62 -0.87
N GLY A 196 -12.13 18.11 -2.07
CA GLY A 196 -11.35 19.15 -2.72
C GLY A 196 -9.95 18.66 -3.05
N ASP A 197 -8.93 19.31 -2.52
CA ASP A 197 -7.50 18.99 -2.66
C ASP A 197 -6.94 18.08 -1.55
N LYS A 198 -7.83 17.57 -0.67
CA LYS A 198 -7.44 16.80 0.51
C LYS A 198 -7.92 15.36 0.38
N ALA A 199 -7.01 14.42 0.57
CA ALA A 199 -7.38 13.05 0.88
C ALA A 199 -7.76 12.99 2.36
N GLN A 200 -8.96 12.51 2.67
CA GLN A 200 -9.47 12.39 4.04
C GLN A 200 -9.74 10.93 4.37
N VAL A 201 -9.45 10.57 5.61
CA VAL A 201 -9.83 9.30 6.22
C VAL A 201 -10.74 9.63 7.41
N ASN A 202 -11.98 9.22 7.33
CA ASN A 202 -12.96 9.41 8.40
C ASN A 202 -13.21 8.06 9.08
N ILE A 203 -12.85 7.93 10.35
CA ILE A 203 -13.05 6.71 11.14
C ILE A 203 -14.25 6.92 12.06
N ALA A 204 -15.21 6.00 11.99
CA ALA A 204 -16.46 6.02 12.72
C ALA A 204 -16.76 4.67 13.36
N THR A 205 -17.65 4.64 14.35
CA THR A 205 -18.25 3.40 14.84
C THR A 205 -19.12 2.77 13.76
N MET A 206 -19.56 1.54 13.97
CA MET A 206 -20.47 0.85 13.04
C MET A 206 -21.84 1.53 12.93
N GLU A 207 -22.21 2.35 13.93
CA GLU A 207 -23.42 3.18 13.93
C GLU A 207 -23.23 4.53 13.21
N GLY A 208 -22.03 4.80 12.67
CA GLY A 208 -21.71 6.00 11.91
C GLY A 208 -21.26 7.20 12.77
N THR A 209 -21.00 7.01 14.05
CA THR A 209 -20.48 8.06 14.93
C THR A 209 -19.01 8.32 14.65
N GLN A 210 -18.69 9.52 14.15
CA GLN A 210 -17.32 9.91 13.78
C GLN A 210 -16.42 10.04 15.01
N LEU A 211 -15.29 9.37 15.01
CA LEU A 211 -14.31 9.32 16.10
C LEU A 211 -13.02 10.06 15.78
N ILE A 212 -12.45 9.77 14.62
CA ILE A 212 -11.14 10.26 14.18
C ILE A 212 -11.27 10.73 12.73
N GLN A 213 -10.61 11.82 12.42
CA GLN A 213 -10.42 12.29 11.05
C GLN A 213 -8.93 12.51 10.81
N ALA A 214 -8.41 11.94 9.74
CA ALA A 214 -7.07 12.23 9.24
C ALA A 214 -7.15 12.84 7.84
N TYR A 215 -6.19 13.66 7.48
CA TYR A 215 -6.11 14.22 6.15
C TYR A 215 -4.67 14.37 5.66
N ALA A 216 -4.51 14.39 4.35
CA ALA A 216 -3.30 14.78 3.66
C ALA A 216 -3.65 15.77 2.54
N GLN A 217 -2.85 16.82 2.37
CA GLN A 217 -3.02 17.86 1.35
C GLN A 217 -1.90 17.75 0.30
N GLN A 218 -2.18 18.20 -0.91
CA GLN A 218 -1.20 18.19 -2.00
C GLN A 218 0.01 19.10 -1.73
N ASP A 219 -0.11 20.11 -0.87
CA ASP A 219 0.98 20.97 -0.43
C ASP A 219 1.93 20.32 0.59
N GLY A 220 1.66 19.05 0.92
CA GLY A 220 2.44 18.23 1.82
C GLY A 220 2.06 18.34 3.29
N TRP A 221 1.01 19.07 3.65
CA TRP A 221 0.50 19.07 5.02
C TRP A 221 -0.42 17.88 5.27
N GLY A 222 -0.32 17.32 6.43
CA GLY A 222 -1.22 16.29 6.93
C GLY A 222 -1.57 16.51 8.38
N GLY A 223 -2.70 15.97 8.82
CA GLY A 223 -3.13 16.12 10.18
C GLY A 223 -4.10 15.04 10.62
N VAL A 224 -4.24 14.93 11.94
CA VAL A 224 -5.17 14.03 12.60
C VAL A 224 -5.92 14.79 13.65
N SER A 225 -7.23 14.66 13.68
CA SER A 225 -8.10 15.18 14.72
C SER A 225 -8.87 14.05 15.38
N ILE A 226 -8.93 14.08 16.72
CA ILE A 226 -9.61 13.08 17.53
C ILE A 226 -10.72 13.79 18.30
N ARG A 227 -11.95 13.26 18.21
CA ARG A 227 -13.10 13.77 18.95
C ARG A 227 -13.20 13.19 20.35
N ARG A 228 -13.82 13.90 21.27
CA ARG A 228 -14.02 13.43 22.66
C ARG A 228 -14.72 12.07 22.72
N ARG A 229 -15.66 11.81 21.83
CA ARG A 229 -16.37 10.52 21.70
C ARG A 229 -15.43 9.32 21.59
N PHE A 230 -14.25 9.50 21.04
CA PHE A 230 -13.27 8.42 20.97
C PHE A 230 -12.86 7.92 22.37
N LEU A 231 -12.71 8.84 23.33
CA LEU A 231 -12.43 8.47 24.72
C LEU A 231 -13.62 7.76 25.38
N ASP A 232 -14.83 8.22 25.10
CA ASP A 232 -16.05 7.61 25.64
C ASP A 232 -16.16 6.15 25.15
N VAL A 233 -15.86 5.91 23.86
CA VAL A 233 -15.81 4.57 23.25
C VAL A 233 -14.74 3.67 23.93
N LEU A 234 -13.63 4.24 24.36
CA LEU A 234 -12.58 3.53 25.11
C LEU A 234 -12.87 3.41 26.60
N GLY A 235 -14.03 3.90 27.08
CA GLY A 235 -14.38 3.91 28.50
C GLY A 235 -13.51 4.87 29.34
N GLN A 236 -12.87 5.85 28.72
CA GLN A 236 -12.02 6.83 29.37
C GLN A 236 -12.76 8.15 29.56
N GLN A 237 -12.60 8.80 30.71
CA GLN A 237 -13.21 10.08 31.00
C GLN A 237 -12.30 11.23 30.60
N TRP A 238 -12.87 12.24 29.93
CA TRP A 238 -12.20 13.49 29.68
C TRP A 238 -12.35 14.44 30.86
N PRO A 239 -11.27 15.01 31.41
CA PRO A 239 -11.31 15.77 32.67
C PRO A 239 -12.03 17.13 32.54
N ALA A 240 -12.22 17.66 31.33
CA ALA A 240 -12.87 18.94 31.10
C ALA A 240 -14.30 18.75 30.61
N LYS A 241 -15.17 19.77 30.87
CA LYS A 241 -16.49 19.82 30.26
C LYS A 241 -16.34 20.15 28.78
N ALA A 242 -16.59 19.17 27.93
CA ALA A 242 -16.56 19.31 26.48
C ALA A 242 -17.76 18.59 25.89
N ASP A 243 -18.27 19.04 24.77
CA ASP A 243 -19.27 18.34 23.99
C ASP A 243 -18.64 17.06 23.40
N GLU A 244 -19.45 16.05 23.14
CA GLU A 244 -18.99 14.78 22.57
C GLU A 244 -18.32 14.96 21.22
N ASP A 245 -18.74 15.92 20.41
CA ASP A 245 -18.19 16.26 19.11
C ASP A 245 -16.96 17.17 19.14
N THR A 246 -16.59 17.65 20.32
CA THR A 246 -15.43 18.53 20.46
C THR A 246 -14.15 17.77 20.06
N VAL A 247 -13.35 18.40 19.20
CA VAL A 247 -12.00 17.92 18.89
C VAL A 247 -11.13 18.18 20.12
N ILE A 248 -10.61 17.12 20.74
CA ILE A 248 -9.81 17.17 21.95
C ILE A 248 -8.32 17.05 21.67
N PHE A 249 -7.97 16.55 20.50
CA PHE A 249 -6.61 16.40 20.05
C PHE A 249 -6.53 16.70 18.56
N GLU A 250 -5.64 17.59 18.19
CA GLU A 250 -5.37 17.93 16.81
C GLU A 250 -3.86 18.13 16.62
N VAL A 251 -3.32 17.46 15.64
CA VAL A 251 -1.92 17.61 15.21
C VAL A 251 -1.88 17.75 13.71
N SER A 252 -1.15 18.75 13.24
CA SER A 252 -0.82 18.90 11.82
C SER A 252 0.69 19.07 11.66
N HIS A 253 1.23 18.48 10.58
CA HIS A 253 2.67 18.49 10.33
C HIS A 253 2.92 18.28 8.83
N LYS A 254 4.03 18.74 8.34
CA LYS A 254 4.44 18.54 6.97
C LYS A 254 4.93 17.10 6.79
N ILE A 255 4.29 16.33 5.89
CA ILE A 255 4.51 14.91 5.68
C ILE A 255 5.13 14.56 4.33
N LEU A 256 5.09 15.49 3.34
CA LEU A 256 5.63 15.32 1.98
C LEU A 256 6.71 16.37 1.67
#